data_7fddbd5d2d96a8ceaad981a59d4dcf4a
#
_entry.id   7fddbd5d2d96a8ceaad981a59d4dcf4a
#
_cell.length_a   1.000
_cell.length_b   1.000
_cell.length_c   1.000
_cell.angle_alpha   90.00
_cell.angle_beta   90.00
_cell.angle_gamma   90.00
#
_symmetry.space_group_name_H-M   'P 1'
#
loop_
_entity.id
_entity.type
_entity.pdbx_description
1 polymer ?
#
loop_
_entity_poly.entity_id
_entity_poly.type
_entity_poly.pdbx_seq_one_letter_code
_entity_poly.pdbx_strand_id
1 'polypeptide(L)'
;VGDDGSGISPEDLERIFEPFYTKKMMGRSGTGLGLAVVWNSMQDHNGYIDVKSGEKGTVFELYFPVTREKMAAEKEEVPLDDYLGHGEKILVVDDEENQREIASGILTRLGYMAETVSSGEEAIEYVKENSVDLIVLDMVMPKGINGRETYEEIIKTRTGQKAIIASGYTKTKEVKIAQDLGAGKYIKKPYTLGKVGLAVKEELDK
;
A
#
# COMPACT_ATOMS: atom_id res chain seq x y z
N VAL A 1 -0.59 0.81 -26.04
CA VAL A 1 0.82 0.61 -25.65
C VAL A 1 1.49 -0.14 -26.78
N GLY A 2 2.64 0.35 -27.27
CA GLY A 2 3.35 -0.27 -28.36
C GLY A 2 4.86 -0.33 -28.10
N ASP A 3 5.52 -1.31 -28.73
CA ASP A 3 6.97 -1.45 -28.80
C ASP A 3 7.42 -1.61 -30.25
N ASP A 4 8.70 -1.44 -30.49
CA ASP A 4 9.39 -1.62 -31.77
C ASP A 4 10.25 -2.90 -31.83
N GLY A 5 9.87 -3.90 -31.05
CA GLY A 5 10.53 -5.20 -30.98
C GLY A 5 10.32 -6.08 -32.20
N SER A 6 10.78 -7.33 -32.11
CA SER A 6 10.68 -8.33 -33.19
C SER A 6 9.27 -8.87 -33.41
N GLY A 7 8.31 -8.39 -32.67
CA GLY A 7 6.93 -8.89 -32.67
C GLY A 7 6.75 -10.25 -32.01
N ILE A 8 5.52 -10.76 -32.08
CA ILE A 8 5.06 -12.03 -31.50
C ILE A 8 4.57 -12.91 -32.64
N SER A 9 4.97 -14.17 -32.68
CA SER A 9 4.52 -15.12 -33.70
C SER A 9 3.02 -15.42 -33.57
N PRO A 10 2.31 -15.77 -34.65
CA PRO A 10 0.89 -16.13 -34.60
C PRO A 10 0.58 -17.25 -33.59
N GLU A 11 1.44 -18.24 -33.49
CA GLU A 11 1.30 -19.36 -32.55
C GLU A 11 1.40 -18.89 -31.08
N ASP A 12 2.26 -17.90 -30.83
CA ASP A 12 2.42 -17.35 -29.48
C ASP A 12 1.28 -16.41 -29.10
N LEU A 13 0.72 -15.66 -30.07
CA LEU A 13 -0.39 -14.74 -29.81
C LEU A 13 -1.59 -15.42 -29.14
N GLU A 14 -1.84 -16.70 -29.44
CA GLU A 14 -2.90 -17.48 -28.80
C GLU A 14 -2.62 -17.77 -27.31
N ARG A 15 -1.35 -17.71 -26.90
CA ARG A 15 -0.88 -18.17 -25.60
C ARG A 15 -0.28 -17.11 -24.70
N ILE A 16 -0.06 -15.89 -25.22
CA ILE A 16 0.62 -14.84 -24.44
C ILE A 16 -0.04 -14.46 -23.12
N PHE A 17 -1.32 -14.76 -22.96
CA PHE A 17 -2.10 -14.51 -21.74
C PHE A 17 -2.15 -15.70 -20.79
N GLU A 18 -1.59 -16.88 -21.18
CA GLU A 18 -1.50 -18.03 -20.28
C GLU A 18 -0.51 -17.74 -19.15
N PRO A 19 -0.87 -18.04 -17.89
CA PRO A 19 0.07 -17.93 -16.78
C PRO A 19 1.34 -18.75 -17.02
N PHE A 20 2.50 -18.16 -16.69
CA PHE A 20 3.82 -18.76 -16.82
C PHE A 20 4.30 -19.00 -18.26
N TYR A 21 3.53 -18.62 -19.27
CA TYR A 21 3.98 -18.73 -20.66
C TYR A 21 5.07 -17.69 -20.94
N THR A 22 6.25 -18.16 -21.33
CA THR A 22 7.39 -17.32 -21.71
C THR A 22 8.34 -18.07 -22.61
N LYS A 23 8.86 -17.41 -23.65
CA LYS A 23 9.96 -17.93 -24.50
C LYS A 23 11.35 -17.51 -24.03
N LYS A 24 11.44 -16.69 -22.98
CA LYS A 24 12.74 -16.27 -22.44
C LYS A 24 13.36 -17.44 -21.66
N MET A 25 14.59 -17.80 -22.03
CA MET A 25 15.36 -18.86 -21.35
C MET A 25 15.53 -18.53 -19.86
N MET A 26 15.51 -19.57 -19.01
CA MET A 26 15.80 -19.48 -17.58
C MET A 26 17.07 -18.66 -17.33
N GLY A 27 16.95 -17.57 -16.54
CA GLY A 27 18.08 -16.68 -16.20
C GLY A 27 17.99 -15.24 -16.75
N ARG A 28 17.05 -14.92 -17.65
CA ARG A 28 16.71 -13.53 -18.01
C ARG A 28 15.27 -13.22 -17.59
N SER A 29 15.13 -12.23 -16.74
CA SER A 29 13.93 -11.70 -16.10
C SER A 29 12.63 -11.83 -16.91
N GLY A 30 11.68 -12.63 -16.41
CA GLY A 30 10.32 -12.73 -16.92
C GLY A 30 9.64 -13.99 -16.39
N THR A 31 8.76 -13.85 -15.40
CA THR A 31 8.01 -14.97 -14.77
C THR A 31 6.89 -15.53 -15.66
N GLY A 32 6.61 -14.92 -16.83
CA GLY A 32 5.46 -15.25 -17.66
C GLY A 32 4.10 -14.89 -17.03
N LEU A 33 4.08 -14.06 -15.98
CA LEU A 33 2.85 -13.65 -15.29
C LEU A 33 2.32 -12.29 -15.72
N GLY A 34 3.16 -11.43 -16.33
CA GLY A 34 2.79 -10.04 -16.61
C GLY A 34 1.55 -9.89 -17.47
N LEU A 35 1.48 -10.56 -18.61
CA LEU A 35 0.32 -10.47 -19.50
C LEU A 35 -0.91 -11.20 -18.95
N ALA A 36 -0.74 -12.27 -18.17
CA ALA A 36 -1.83 -12.93 -17.46
C ALA A 36 -2.49 -11.99 -16.42
N VAL A 37 -1.70 -11.18 -15.72
CA VAL A 37 -2.22 -10.16 -14.80
C VAL A 37 -2.97 -9.07 -15.58
N VAL A 38 -2.43 -8.61 -16.71
CA VAL A 38 -3.13 -7.63 -17.57
C VAL A 38 -4.47 -8.19 -18.05
N TRP A 39 -4.51 -9.44 -18.51
CA TRP A 39 -5.74 -10.10 -18.94
C TRP A 39 -6.79 -10.16 -17.83
N ASN A 40 -6.41 -10.64 -16.64
CA ASN A 40 -7.32 -10.70 -15.50
C ASN A 40 -7.84 -9.31 -15.09
N SER A 41 -6.96 -8.31 -15.06
CA SER A 41 -7.38 -6.94 -14.76
C SER A 41 -8.39 -6.40 -15.78
N MET A 42 -8.19 -6.71 -17.06
CA MET A 42 -9.14 -6.30 -18.10
C MET A 42 -10.49 -7.01 -17.95
N GLN A 43 -10.49 -8.32 -17.61
CA GLN A 43 -11.73 -9.06 -17.33
C GLN A 43 -12.48 -8.48 -16.12
N ASP A 44 -11.78 -8.18 -15.04
CA ASP A 44 -12.36 -7.56 -13.83
C ASP A 44 -13.03 -6.21 -14.12
N HIS A 45 -12.53 -5.49 -15.14
CA HIS A 45 -13.09 -4.21 -15.59
C HIS A 45 -14.06 -4.34 -16.76
N ASN A 46 -14.46 -5.57 -17.15
CA ASN A 46 -15.26 -5.85 -18.33
C ASN A 46 -14.67 -5.22 -19.61
N GLY A 47 -13.36 -5.13 -19.69
CA GLY A 47 -12.62 -4.57 -20.80
C GLY A 47 -12.28 -5.62 -21.86
N TYR A 48 -11.74 -5.14 -22.99
CA TYR A 48 -11.30 -5.97 -24.10
C TYR A 48 -9.86 -5.59 -24.50
N ILE A 49 -9.06 -6.59 -24.89
CA ILE A 49 -7.69 -6.42 -25.39
C ILE A 49 -7.63 -6.84 -26.84
N ASP A 50 -7.13 -5.96 -27.70
CA ASP A 50 -6.71 -6.27 -29.06
C ASP A 50 -5.21 -6.21 -29.17
N VAL A 51 -4.61 -7.18 -29.88
CA VAL A 51 -3.16 -7.30 -30.04
C VAL A 51 -2.81 -7.34 -31.51
N LYS A 52 -2.04 -6.36 -31.95
CA LYS A 52 -1.49 -6.28 -33.32
C LYS A 52 0.01 -6.46 -33.25
N SER A 53 0.52 -7.52 -33.84
CA SER A 53 1.95 -7.82 -33.82
C SER A 53 2.48 -8.21 -35.20
N GLY A 54 3.73 -7.83 -35.49
CA GLY A 54 4.42 -8.09 -36.73
C GLY A 54 5.92 -7.77 -36.62
N GLU A 55 6.63 -7.82 -37.72
CA GLU A 55 8.10 -7.61 -37.79
C GLU A 55 8.57 -6.23 -37.26
N LYS A 56 7.67 -5.28 -37.09
CA LYS A 56 7.95 -3.91 -36.63
C LYS A 56 7.54 -3.65 -35.18
N GLY A 57 7.24 -4.71 -34.44
CA GLY A 57 6.86 -4.60 -33.04
C GLY A 57 5.45 -5.07 -32.72
N THR A 58 5.00 -4.79 -31.49
CA THR A 58 3.68 -5.19 -30.99
C THR A 58 2.93 -4.00 -30.43
N VAL A 59 1.63 -3.92 -30.72
CA VAL A 59 0.71 -2.92 -30.17
C VAL A 59 -0.41 -3.62 -29.42
N PHE A 60 -0.59 -3.27 -28.15
CA PHE A 60 -1.71 -3.65 -27.32
C PHE A 60 -2.70 -2.49 -27.24
N GLU A 61 -3.92 -2.71 -27.66
CA GLU A 61 -5.03 -1.76 -27.56
C GLU A 61 -5.99 -2.26 -26.48
N LEU A 62 -6.19 -1.44 -25.44
CA LEU A 62 -7.03 -1.76 -24.28
C LEU A 62 -8.32 -0.94 -24.38
N TYR A 63 -9.46 -1.61 -24.37
CA TYR A 63 -10.78 -0.99 -24.44
C TYR A 63 -11.50 -1.18 -23.14
N PHE A 64 -11.90 -0.08 -22.51
CA PHE A 64 -12.70 -0.11 -21.27
C PHE A 64 -14.12 0.33 -21.54
N PRO A 65 -15.13 -0.27 -20.90
CA PRO A 65 -16.50 0.24 -20.98
C PRO A 65 -16.56 1.66 -20.44
N VAL A 66 -17.27 2.52 -21.15
CA VAL A 66 -17.48 3.90 -20.69
C VAL A 66 -18.44 3.89 -19.50
N THR A 67 -17.99 4.42 -18.37
CA THR A 67 -18.90 4.72 -17.26
C THR A 67 -19.48 6.13 -17.44
N ARG A 68 -20.79 6.26 -17.18
CA ARG A 68 -21.50 7.55 -17.07
C ARG A 68 -21.73 7.94 -15.61
N GLU A 69 -21.27 7.12 -14.68
CA GLU A 69 -21.26 7.51 -13.28
C GLU A 69 -20.36 8.74 -13.15
N LYS A 70 -20.90 9.78 -12.52
CA LYS A 70 -20.06 10.91 -12.14
C LYS A 70 -18.95 10.33 -11.27
N MET A 71 -17.69 10.55 -11.67
CA MET A 71 -16.60 10.33 -10.76
C MET A 71 -17.00 10.95 -9.43
N ALA A 72 -17.00 10.15 -8.35
CA ALA A 72 -17.14 10.71 -7.03
C ALA A 72 -16.13 11.87 -7.00
N ALA A 73 -16.63 13.08 -6.78
CA ALA A 73 -15.78 14.28 -6.83
C ALA A 73 -14.51 13.92 -6.09
N GLU A 74 -13.37 14.01 -6.76
CA GLU A 74 -12.08 13.91 -6.08
C GLU A 74 -12.27 14.79 -4.86
N LYS A 75 -12.23 14.19 -3.67
CA LYS A 75 -12.23 14.97 -2.44
C LYS A 75 -11.16 16.00 -2.68
N GLU A 76 -11.54 17.28 -2.65
CA GLU A 76 -10.62 18.40 -2.85
C GLU A 76 -9.32 17.99 -2.20
N GLU A 77 -8.25 17.93 -3.00
CA GLU A 77 -6.94 17.56 -2.46
C GLU A 77 -6.67 18.62 -1.40
N VAL A 78 -6.74 18.20 -0.15
CA VAL A 78 -6.41 19.06 0.98
C VAL A 78 -5.01 19.58 0.70
N PRO A 79 -4.80 20.92 0.68
CA PRO A 79 -3.49 21.47 0.40
C PRO A 79 -2.41 20.78 1.25
N LEU A 80 -1.25 20.55 0.68
CA LEU A 80 -0.15 19.87 1.36
C LEU A 80 0.17 20.52 2.71
N ASP A 81 0.06 21.84 2.77
CA ASP A 81 0.34 22.65 3.96
C ASP A 81 -0.59 22.32 5.15
N ASP A 82 -1.78 21.79 4.89
CA ASP A 82 -2.77 21.50 5.93
C ASP A 82 -2.45 20.23 6.75
N TYR A 83 -1.48 19.41 6.29
CA TYR A 83 -1.07 18.20 6.99
C TYR A 83 0.45 18.02 7.11
N LEU A 84 1.20 19.12 6.98
CA LEU A 84 2.62 19.15 7.33
C LEU A 84 2.81 19.00 8.84
N GLY A 85 3.83 18.21 9.20
CA GLY A 85 4.31 18.08 10.57
C GLY A 85 5.27 19.19 10.97
N HIS A 86 5.48 19.33 12.26
CA HIS A 86 6.41 20.27 12.86
C HIS A 86 7.49 19.58 13.68
N GLY A 87 7.84 18.34 13.29
CA GLY A 87 8.86 17.53 13.95
C GLY A 87 8.30 16.56 15.00
N GLU A 88 6.98 16.32 14.98
CA GLU A 88 6.38 15.30 15.84
C GLU A 88 6.98 13.92 15.52
N LYS A 89 7.20 13.12 16.56
CA LYS A 89 7.82 11.79 16.46
C LYS A 89 6.79 10.72 16.16
N ILE A 90 6.95 10.08 15.02
CA ILE A 90 6.06 9.02 14.56
C ILE A 90 6.82 7.70 14.53
N LEU A 91 6.32 6.68 15.24
CA LEU A 91 6.84 5.32 15.17
C LEU A 91 6.07 4.51 14.13
N VAL A 92 6.76 3.97 13.14
CA VAL A 92 6.18 3.05 12.15
C VAL A 92 6.50 1.62 12.56
N VAL A 93 5.47 0.80 12.71
CA VAL A 93 5.55 -0.61 13.10
C VAL A 93 5.01 -1.47 11.97
N ASP A 94 5.88 -2.23 11.31
CA ASP A 94 5.55 -3.04 10.15
C ASP A 94 6.64 -4.11 9.95
N ASP A 95 6.30 -5.36 9.70
CA ASP A 95 7.30 -6.42 9.52
C ASP A 95 7.96 -6.38 8.13
N GLU A 96 7.30 -5.76 7.14
CA GLU A 96 7.84 -5.60 5.79
C GLU A 96 8.74 -4.36 5.68
N GLU A 97 10.04 -4.57 5.41
CA GLU A 97 11.04 -3.49 5.28
C GLU A 97 10.63 -2.43 4.24
N ASN A 98 10.17 -2.85 3.07
CA ASN A 98 9.72 -1.94 2.02
C ASN A 98 8.56 -1.04 2.48
N GLN A 99 7.63 -1.57 3.30
CA GLN A 99 6.52 -0.78 3.83
C GLN A 99 7.00 0.25 4.84
N ARG A 100 7.96 -0.13 5.71
CA ARG A 100 8.61 0.80 6.64
C ARG A 100 9.32 1.93 5.92
N GLU A 101 10.08 1.62 4.86
CA GLU A 101 10.78 2.62 4.05
C GLU A 101 9.80 3.59 3.36
N ILE A 102 8.73 3.08 2.77
CA ILE A 102 7.71 3.91 2.12
C ILE A 102 7.03 4.82 3.14
N ALA A 103 6.58 4.26 4.27
CA ALA A 103 5.88 5.03 5.29
C ALA A 103 6.78 6.10 5.92
N SER A 104 8.01 5.74 6.30
CA SER A 104 8.97 6.69 6.87
C SER A 104 9.38 7.78 5.88
N GLY A 105 9.58 7.43 4.61
CA GLY A 105 9.87 8.39 3.54
C GLY A 105 8.74 9.40 3.32
N ILE A 106 7.48 8.95 3.35
CA ILE A 106 6.30 9.84 3.27
C ILE A 106 6.26 10.77 4.49
N LEU A 107 6.40 10.23 5.71
CA LEU A 107 6.34 11.01 6.94
C LEU A 107 7.47 12.05 7.03
N THR A 108 8.68 11.65 6.69
CA THR A 108 9.83 12.58 6.65
C THR A 108 9.61 13.70 5.64
N ARG A 109 9.08 13.38 4.44
CA ARG A 109 8.75 14.38 3.43
C ARG A 109 7.66 15.35 3.89
N LEU A 110 6.78 14.93 4.78
CA LEU A 110 5.75 15.75 5.41
C LEU A 110 6.25 16.53 6.64
N GLY A 111 7.54 16.43 7.00
CA GLY A 111 8.13 17.19 8.12
C GLY A 111 8.01 16.51 9.49
N TYR A 112 7.59 15.25 9.55
CA TYR A 112 7.60 14.43 10.77
C TYR A 112 8.96 13.76 11.01
N MET A 113 9.27 13.46 12.25
CA MET A 113 10.41 12.61 12.62
C MET A 113 9.96 11.15 12.67
N ALA A 114 10.35 10.37 11.67
CA ALA A 114 9.93 8.97 11.55
C ALA A 114 10.99 8.00 12.04
N GLU A 115 10.62 7.15 13.01
CA GLU A 115 11.39 6.00 13.47
C GLU A 115 10.65 4.72 13.06
N THR A 116 11.39 3.62 12.88
CA THR A 116 10.79 2.37 12.39
C THR A 116 11.23 1.17 13.23
N VAL A 117 10.31 0.25 13.46
CA VAL A 117 10.58 -1.06 14.10
C VAL A 117 9.88 -2.17 13.32
N SER A 118 10.41 -3.39 13.42
CA SER A 118 10.00 -4.52 12.59
C SER A 118 9.00 -5.47 13.24
N SER A 119 8.66 -5.24 14.51
CA SER A 119 7.72 -6.11 15.23
C SER A 119 6.97 -5.37 16.34
N GLY A 120 5.90 -5.99 16.82
CA GLY A 120 5.13 -5.48 17.97
C GLY A 120 5.95 -5.46 19.25
N GLU A 121 6.79 -6.47 19.46
CA GLU A 121 7.68 -6.58 20.62
C GLU A 121 8.69 -5.43 20.64
N GLU A 122 9.33 -5.15 19.51
CA GLU A 122 10.24 -4.00 19.38
C GLU A 122 9.51 -2.68 19.64
N ALA A 123 8.27 -2.55 19.16
CA ALA A 123 7.47 -1.34 19.39
C ALA A 123 7.18 -1.13 20.88
N ILE A 124 6.82 -2.19 21.60
CA ILE A 124 6.56 -2.12 23.05
C ILE A 124 7.82 -1.69 23.82
N GLU A 125 8.98 -2.29 23.49
CA GLU A 125 10.24 -1.90 24.13
C GLU A 125 10.63 -0.46 23.78
N TYR A 126 10.49 -0.08 22.50
CA TYR A 126 10.82 1.27 22.04
C TYR A 126 10.03 2.34 22.79
N VAL A 127 8.69 2.17 22.95
CA VAL A 127 7.87 3.17 23.63
C VAL A 127 8.04 3.20 25.13
N LYS A 128 8.65 2.20 25.77
CA LYS A 128 9.03 2.27 27.19
C LYS A 128 10.14 3.29 27.43
N GLU A 129 11.11 3.33 26.52
CA GLU A 129 12.29 4.15 26.64
C GLU A 129 12.17 5.51 25.93
N ASN A 130 11.33 5.58 24.88
CA ASN A 130 11.21 6.73 24.01
C ASN A 130 9.78 7.30 24.00
N SER A 131 9.67 8.62 23.98
CA SER A 131 8.38 9.29 23.75
C SER A 131 8.12 9.36 22.23
N VAL A 132 6.90 8.97 21.84
CA VAL A 132 6.39 9.14 20.47
C VAL A 132 5.03 9.79 20.51
N ASP A 133 4.77 10.67 19.53
CA ASP A 133 3.51 11.42 19.47
C ASP A 133 2.40 10.58 18.84
N LEU A 134 2.76 9.71 17.89
CA LEU A 134 1.82 8.82 17.21
C LEU A 134 2.50 7.55 16.72
N ILE A 135 1.75 6.45 16.63
CA ILE A 135 2.20 5.19 16.07
C ILE A 135 1.42 4.88 14.79
N VAL A 136 2.12 4.55 13.71
CA VAL A 136 1.55 3.94 12.50
C VAL A 136 1.76 2.43 12.62
N LEU A 137 0.67 1.68 12.81
CA LEU A 137 0.72 0.29 13.23
C LEU A 137 0.12 -0.63 12.18
N ASP A 138 0.91 -1.56 11.65
CA ASP A 138 0.36 -2.65 10.84
C ASP A 138 -0.40 -3.64 11.72
N MET A 139 -1.55 -4.08 11.22
CA MET A 139 -2.39 -5.08 11.89
C MET A 139 -1.98 -6.51 11.63
N VAL A 140 -1.27 -6.77 10.52
CA VAL A 140 -0.93 -8.11 10.07
C VAL A 140 0.58 -8.32 10.10
N MET A 141 1.06 -8.76 11.23
CA MET A 141 2.46 -9.13 11.43
C MET A 141 2.51 -10.64 11.72
N PRO A 142 2.94 -11.49 10.77
CA PRO A 142 2.85 -12.95 10.89
C PRO A 142 3.83 -13.55 11.91
N LYS A 143 4.83 -12.78 12.33
CA LYS A 143 5.82 -13.22 13.34
C LYS A 143 5.59 -12.43 14.63
N GLY A 144 5.43 -13.14 15.75
CA GLY A 144 5.19 -12.52 17.06
C GLY A 144 3.75 -12.08 17.29
N ILE A 145 3.56 -11.00 18.03
CA ILE A 145 2.24 -10.43 18.32
C ILE A 145 1.74 -9.57 17.16
N ASN A 146 0.43 -9.61 16.93
CA ASN A 146 -0.20 -8.80 15.88
C ASN A 146 -0.39 -7.33 16.32
N GLY A 147 -0.82 -6.46 15.38
CA GLY A 147 -0.96 -5.04 15.66
C GLY A 147 -1.97 -4.72 16.77
N ARG A 148 -3.08 -5.46 16.87
CA ARG A 148 -4.03 -5.28 17.96
C ARG A 148 -3.39 -5.58 19.33
N GLU A 149 -2.72 -6.72 19.43
CA GLU A 149 -2.04 -7.13 20.67
C GLU A 149 -0.92 -6.15 21.04
N THR A 150 -0.18 -5.68 20.04
CA THR A 150 0.83 -4.63 20.22
C THR A 150 0.23 -3.36 20.83
N TYR A 151 -0.87 -2.86 20.24
CA TYR A 151 -1.53 -1.66 20.74
C TYR A 151 -2.08 -1.85 22.17
N GLU A 152 -2.68 -3.00 22.43
CA GLU A 152 -3.23 -3.35 23.75
C GLU A 152 -2.13 -3.35 24.84
N GLU A 153 -0.93 -3.85 24.55
CA GLU A 153 0.20 -3.80 25.47
C GLU A 153 0.76 -2.38 25.64
N ILE A 154 0.85 -1.61 24.56
CA ILE A 154 1.34 -0.22 24.61
C ILE A 154 0.46 0.65 25.50
N ILE A 155 -0.87 0.58 25.35
CA ILE A 155 -1.79 1.43 26.13
C ILE A 155 -1.81 1.09 27.64
N LYS A 156 -1.37 -0.11 28.05
CA LYS A 156 -1.21 -0.47 29.48
C LYS A 156 -0.11 0.36 30.15
N THR A 157 0.94 0.68 29.39
CA THR A 157 2.10 1.44 29.88
C THR A 157 1.99 2.93 29.54
N ARG A 158 1.38 3.25 28.41
CA ARG A 158 1.17 4.62 27.90
C ARG A 158 -0.31 4.82 27.56
N THR A 159 -1.10 5.07 28.60
CA THR A 159 -2.52 5.39 28.44
C THR A 159 -2.71 6.58 27.51
N GLY A 160 -3.58 6.43 26.51
CA GLY A 160 -3.88 7.49 25.53
C GLY A 160 -2.83 7.65 24.41
N GLN A 161 -1.92 6.68 24.23
CA GLN A 161 -1.00 6.69 23.10
C GLN A 161 -1.78 6.73 21.79
N LYS A 162 -1.57 7.78 21.00
CA LYS A 162 -2.19 7.94 19.68
C LYS A 162 -1.63 6.92 18.70
N ALA A 163 -2.51 6.31 17.91
CA ALA A 163 -2.12 5.38 16.86
C ALA A 163 -3.07 5.46 15.67
N ILE A 164 -2.55 5.32 14.47
CA ILE A 164 -3.33 5.03 13.26
C ILE A 164 -3.04 3.59 12.81
N ILE A 165 -4.07 2.95 12.28
CA ILE A 165 -4.00 1.57 11.85
C ILE A 165 -3.72 1.53 10.35
N ALA A 166 -2.71 0.75 9.94
CA ALA A 166 -2.39 0.50 8.54
C ALA A 166 -2.63 -0.98 8.21
N SER A 167 -3.27 -1.30 7.08
CA SER A 167 -3.41 -2.68 6.64
C SER A 167 -3.69 -2.79 5.14
N GLY A 168 -3.23 -3.86 4.51
CA GLY A 168 -3.53 -4.20 3.12
C GLY A 168 -4.94 -4.79 2.93
N TYR A 169 -5.56 -5.30 3.98
CA TYR A 169 -6.88 -5.93 3.95
C TYR A 169 -7.97 -4.95 4.39
N THR A 170 -9.23 -5.24 4.00
CA THR A 170 -10.41 -4.51 4.49
C THR A 170 -10.53 -4.60 6.02
N LYS A 171 -11.19 -3.60 6.62
CA LYS A 171 -11.44 -3.53 8.08
C LYS A 171 -11.84 -4.88 8.67
N THR A 172 -10.92 -5.51 9.38
CA THR A 172 -11.12 -6.78 10.08
C THR A 172 -11.73 -6.55 11.47
N LYS A 173 -12.14 -7.62 12.14
CA LYS A 173 -12.55 -7.54 13.55
C LYS A 173 -11.44 -6.96 14.45
N GLU A 174 -10.19 -7.30 14.18
CA GLU A 174 -9.01 -6.82 14.91
C GLU A 174 -8.87 -5.29 14.83
N VAL A 175 -9.07 -4.72 13.63
CA VAL A 175 -9.08 -3.25 13.43
C VAL A 175 -10.14 -2.59 14.32
N LYS A 176 -11.35 -3.17 14.35
CA LYS A 176 -12.43 -2.62 15.17
C LYS A 176 -12.10 -2.68 16.66
N ILE A 177 -11.56 -3.80 17.14
CA ILE A 177 -11.15 -3.95 18.55
C ILE A 177 -10.09 -2.92 18.91
N ALA A 178 -9.05 -2.74 18.06
CA ALA A 178 -8.02 -1.73 18.30
C ALA A 178 -8.61 -0.30 18.36
N GLN A 179 -9.60 0.01 17.50
CA GLN A 179 -10.30 1.29 17.51
C GLN A 179 -11.17 1.46 18.79
N ASP A 180 -11.82 0.40 19.24
CA ASP A 180 -12.59 0.42 20.50
C ASP A 180 -11.67 0.61 21.73
N LEU A 181 -10.39 0.23 21.63
CA LEU A 181 -9.34 0.49 22.63
C LEU A 181 -8.74 1.90 22.53
N GLY A 182 -9.12 2.69 21.53
CA GLY A 182 -8.67 4.07 21.36
C GLY A 182 -7.74 4.33 20.19
N ALA A 183 -7.38 3.31 19.39
CA ALA A 183 -6.66 3.55 18.15
C ALA A 183 -7.53 4.36 17.18
N GLY A 184 -6.89 5.28 16.46
CA GLY A 184 -7.58 6.21 15.58
C GLY A 184 -7.94 5.67 14.22
N LYS A 185 -7.65 6.44 13.18
CA LYS A 185 -8.07 6.13 11.83
C LYS A 185 -7.40 4.87 11.27
N TYR A 186 -8.14 4.23 10.37
CA TYR A 186 -7.62 3.16 9.51
C TYR A 186 -7.20 3.72 8.15
N ILE A 187 -5.99 3.38 7.71
CA ILE A 187 -5.49 3.66 6.37
C ILE A 187 -5.22 2.35 5.63
N LYS A 188 -5.63 2.31 4.36
CA LYS A 188 -5.43 1.14 3.51
C LYS A 188 -4.08 1.26 2.79
N LYS A 189 -3.27 0.21 2.86
CA LYS A 189 -2.09 0.06 1.99
C LYS A 189 -2.55 -0.24 0.54
N PRO A 190 -1.88 0.25 -0.52
CA PRO A 190 -0.67 1.06 -0.49
C PRO A 190 -0.92 2.51 -0.05
N TYR A 191 0.10 3.09 0.58
CA TYR A 191 0.06 4.46 1.07
C TYR A 191 0.10 5.48 -0.06
N THR A 192 -0.64 6.58 0.12
CA THR A 192 -0.41 7.81 -0.64
C THR A 192 -0.07 8.93 0.34
N LEU A 193 0.74 9.89 -0.10
CA LEU A 193 1.21 11.01 0.71
C LEU A 193 0.04 11.73 1.40
N GLY A 194 -1.01 12.08 0.64
CA GLY A 194 -2.18 12.77 1.18
C GLY A 194 -2.97 11.94 2.20
N LYS A 195 -3.13 10.62 1.98
CA LYS A 195 -3.87 9.76 2.93
C LYS A 195 -3.13 9.59 4.26
N VAL A 196 -1.80 9.40 4.21
CA VAL A 196 -0.99 9.30 5.42
C VAL A 196 -0.96 10.62 6.15
N GLY A 197 -0.66 11.73 5.45
CA GLY A 197 -0.58 13.05 6.04
C GLY A 197 -1.87 13.47 6.74
N LEU A 198 -3.00 13.34 6.05
CA LEU A 198 -4.31 13.67 6.62
C LEU A 198 -4.65 12.81 7.85
N ALA A 199 -4.39 11.49 7.79
CA ALA A 199 -4.69 10.60 8.90
C ALA A 199 -3.83 10.91 10.13
N VAL A 200 -2.53 11.16 9.93
CA VAL A 200 -1.59 11.54 11.00
C VAL A 200 -1.99 12.87 11.61
N LYS A 201 -2.21 13.89 10.80
CA LYS A 201 -2.58 15.23 11.26
C LYS A 201 -3.86 15.23 12.08
N GLU A 202 -4.93 14.61 11.56
CA GLU A 202 -6.21 14.51 12.25
C GLU A 202 -6.13 13.73 13.56
N GLU A 203 -5.20 12.77 13.68
CA GLU A 203 -5.00 12.03 14.92
C GLU A 203 -4.17 12.82 15.93
N LEU A 204 -3.15 13.55 15.47
CA LEU A 204 -2.35 14.41 16.32
C LEU A 204 -3.15 15.59 16.89
N ASP A 205 -4.11 16.10 16.14
CA ASP A 205 -4.93 17.28 16.52
C ASP A 205 -6.08 16.92 17.53
N LYS A 206 -6.32 15.64 17.83
CA LYS A 206 -7.25 15.20 18.90
C LYS A 206 -6.66 15.44 20.27
#